data_eb5e55bb9b64aee1750b26e13f00fef9
#
_entry.id   eb5e55bb9b64aee1750b26e13f00fef9
#
_cell.length_a   1.000
_cell.length_b   1.000
_cell.length_c   1.000
_cell.angle_alpha   90.00
_cell.angle_beta   90.00
_cell.angle_gamma   90.00
#
_symmetry.space_group_name_H-M   'P 1'
#
loop_
_entity.id
_entity.type
_entity.pdbx_description
1 polymer ?
#
loop_
_entity_poly.entity_id
_entity_poly.type
_entity_poly.pdbx_seq_one_letter_code
_entity_poly.pdbx_strand_id
1 'polypeptide(L)'
;MTTTCSKPQQPATDDRRWKALGVCLAAGFISLLDTSIVNVALPSMERGLGATEAAQAWVVSGYALTFGLALVPAGRLGDMRGRRQAFLIGLAVFTVASAACGLASSPDRLVVFRLIQGAAAGMVAPQTSGLIQQMFQGSERAKAFGLLGSVIGVSTAVGPLAGGVIIDAVGTDDGWRWVFFVNLPIGVAAFVAGLRLLPRYPATADRRERFDPLGVLLLGCGVLALMLPLVQEQQWTGREKWALLPVGAVLLGLFWVWERRQGRLGRAPLLDLNLFSMRSFTLGALISFSYFAGFTTVFFVLALFLQNAAGYSALAAGVTVLPFAVASAVGAALGGRLVVRHGRKVVVIGLSGVALGLLGIIAVLRLVPIEHFGWAAAVPMIVGGLGSGITVSPNTTLTLTRVPVKRAGAAGGVLQTGQRVGSAAGIAVVGSVYFAHLAHRGPATEALELGLLTSVGFILVALGLAVADLGERAKVPEAPEVSQAPVISEA
;
A
#
# COMPACT_ATOMS: atom_id res chain seq x y z
N MET A 1 -4.08 -48.30 -20.69
CA MET A 1 -3.79 -46.89 -20.39
C MET A 1 -4.88 -46.38 -19.47
N THR A 2 -4.70 -46.47 -18.18
CA THR A 2 -5.66 -46.04 -17.16
C THR A 2 -5.43 -44.54 -16.90
N THR A 3 -6.31 -43.73 -17.46
CA THR A 3 -6.41 -42.29 -17.16
C THR A 3 -6.88 -42.14 -15.72
N THR A 4 -5.96 -41.85 -14.79
CA THR A 4 -6.28 -41.43 -13.43
C THR A 4 -6.94 -40.05 -13.48
N CYS A 5 -8.25 -40.05 -13.41
CA CYS A 5 -9.05 -38.83 -13.23
C CYS A 5 -8.72 -38.24 -11.85
N SER A 6 -7.93 -37.16 -11.81
CA SER A 6 -7.66 -36.44 -10.58
C SER A 6 -8.98 -35.83 -10.08
N LYS A 7 -9.45 -36.30 -8.90
CA LYS A 7 -10.60 -35.71 -8.20
C LYS A 7 -10.43 -34.18 -8.12
N PRO A 8 -11.47 -33.41 -8.45
CA PRO A 8 -11.49 -31.98 -8.19
C PRO A 8 -11.25 -31.76 -6.71
N GLN A 9 -10.21 -31.00 -6.35
CA GLN A 9 -10.00 -30.61 -4.96
C GLN A 9 -11.24 -29.83 -4.48
N GLN A 10 -11.94 -30.39 -3.51
CA GLN A 10 -13.06 -29.72 -2.86
C GLN A 10 -12.62 -28.32 -2.39
N PRO A 11 -13.42 -27.28 -2.62
CA PRO A 11 -13.15 -25.96 -2.05
C PRO A 11 -12.99 -26.12 -0.53
N ALA A 12 -11.93 -25.53 -0.01
CA ALA A 12 -11.67 -25.52 1.44
C ALA A 12 -12.96 -25.08 2.16
N THR A 13 -13.32 -25.76 3.24
CA THR A 13 -14.51 -25.40 4.05
C THR A 13 -14.50 -23.90 4.33
N ASP A 14 -15.66 -23.26 4.30
CA ASP A 14 -15.85 -21.79 4.35
C ASP A 14 -15.03 -21.15 5.47
N ASP A 15 -14.98 -21.74 6.63
CA ASP A 15 -14.26 -21.30 7.82
C ASP A 15 -12.72 -21.26 7.63
N ARG A 16 -12.14 -22.20 6.88
CA ARG A 16 -10.69 -22.25 6.65
C ARG A 16 -10.16 -21.14 5.75
N ARG A 17 -10.96 -20.69 4.77
CA ARG A 17 -10.60 -19.58 3.87
C ARG A 17 -10.52 -18.27 4.64
N TRP A 18 -11.44 -18.01 5.56
CA TRP A 18 -11.46 -16.82 6.39
C TRP A 18 -10.30 -16.80 7.41
N LYS A 19 -9.95 -17.96 7.98
CA LYS A 19 -8.76 -18.10 8.83
C LYS A 19 -7.47 -17.84 8.04
N ALA A 20 -7.37 -18.33 6.80
CA ALA A 20 -6.25 -18.04 5.91
C ALA A 20 -6.16 -16.55 5.55
N LEU A 21 -7.31 -15.88 5.34
CA LEU A 21 -7.36 -14.43 5.19
C LEU A 21 -6.82 -13.72 6.43
N GLY A 22 -7.16 -14.17 7.63
CA GLY A 22 -6.61 -13.61 8.88
C GLY A 22 -5.08 -13.61 8.92
N VAL A 23 -4.43 -14.67 8.41
CA VAL A 23 -2.96 -14.71 8.27
C VAL A 23 -2.46 -13.65 7.30
N CYS A 24 -3.11 -13.49 6.15
CA CYS A 24 -2.76 -12.47 5.17
C CYS A 24 -2.92 -11.06 5.74
N LEU A 25 -4.00 -10.82 6.49
CA LEU A 25 -4.27 -9.55 7.15
C LEU A 25 -3.27 -9.22 8.25
N ALA A 26 -2.86 -10.21 9.05
CA ALA A 26 -1.83 -10.05 10.09
C ALA A 26 -0.47 -9.67 9.48
N ALA A 27 -0.06 -10.33 8.39
CA ALA A 27 1.17 -9.97 7.68
C ALA A 27 1.10 -8.58 7.04
N GLY A 28 -0.04 -8.21 6.47
CA GLY A 28 -0.30 -6.86 5.96
C GLY A 28 -0.24 -5.81 7.08
N PHE A 29 -0.84 -6.13 8.24
CA PHE A 29 -0.83 -5.28 9.42
C PHE A 29 0.59 -4.94 9.87
N ILE A 30 1.43 -5.96 10.13
CA ILE A 30 2.81 -5.70 10.61
C ILE A 30 3.66 -4.94 9.59
N SER A 31 3.49 -5.19 8.28
CA SER A 31 4.24 -4.46 7.25
C SER A 31 3.89 -2.98 7.18
N LEU A 32 2.62 -2.64 7.43
CA LEU A 32 2.14 -1.26 7.45
C LEU A 32 2.37 -0.57 8.80
N LEU A 33 2.21 -1.31 9.89
CA LEU A 33 2.56 -0.86 11.23
C LEU A 33 4.03 -0.45 11.28
N ASP A 34 4.91 -1.31 10.77
CA ASP A 34 6.35 -1.07 10.71
C ASP A 34 6.70 0.23 9.97
N THR A 35 5.99 0.54 8.89
CA THR A 35 6.18 1.80 8.15
C THR A 35 5.81 3.04 8.97
N SER A 36 4.77 2.96 9.79
CA SER A 36 4.27 4.10 10.56
C SER A 36 4.93 4.25 11.93
N ILE A 37 5.22 3.16 12.61
CA ILE A 37 5.78 3.14 13.97
C ILE A 37 7.23 3.65 14.00
N VAL A 38 8.01 3.38 12.94
CA VAL A 38 9.41 3.78 12.84
C VAL A 38 9.59 5.30 12.84
N ASN A 39 8.63 6.05 12.28
CA ASN A 39 8.72 7.52 12.25
C ASN A 39 8.77 8.13 13.65
N VAL A 40 8.10 7.54 14.64
CA VAL A 40 8.11 8.00 16.04
C VAL A 40 9.44 7.64 16.74
N ALA A 41 10.12 6.62 16.25
CA ALA A 41 11.37 6.13 16.84
C ALA A 41 12.62 6.88 16.34
N LEU A 42 12.53 7.74 15.33
CA LEU A 42 13.69 8.44 14.75
C LEU A 42 14.49 9.24 15.79
N PRO A 43 13.89 10.04 16.67
CA PRO A 43 14.65 10.76 17.71
C PRO A 43 15.31 9.84 18.74
N SER A 44 14.73 8.67 18.99
CA SER A 44 15.31 7.64 19.86
C SER A 44 16.51 6.95 19.19
N MET A 45 16.45 6.73 17.87
CA MET A 45 17.59 6.18 17.09
C MET A 45 18.77 7.16 17.05
N GLU A 46 18.51 8.46 16.98
CA GLU A 46 19.54 9.49 17.06
C GLU A 46 20.30 9.40 18.39
N ARG A 47 19.59 9.37 19.51
CA ARG A 47 20.17 9.31 20.85
C ARG A 47 20.86 7.98 21.15
N GLY A 48 20.17 6.86 20.90
CA GLY A 48 20.64 5.54 21.30
C GLY A 48 21.64 4.89 20.35
N LEU A 49 21.61 5.25 19.03
CA LEU A 49 22.49 4.66 18.02
C LEU A 49 23.44 5.68 17.38
N GLY A 50 23.29 6.98 17.65
CA GLY A 50 24.04 8.04 16.98
C GLY A 50 23.68 8.20 15.50
N ALA A 51 22.41 7.88 15.14
CA ALA A 51 21.98 7.93 13.75
C ALA A 51 21.90 9.38 13.25
N THR A 52 22.70 9.73 12.24
CA THR A 52 22.63 11.02 11.57
C THR A 52 21.29 11.21 10.85
N GLU A 53 20.91 12.45 10.54
CA GLU A 53 19.71 12.76 9.75
C GLU A 53 19.66 11.97 8.44
N ALA A 54 20.81 11.86 7.76
CA ALA A 54 20.94 11.08 6.53
C ALA A 54 20.65 9.58 6.76
N ALA A 55 21.17 9.00 7.85
CA ALA A 55 20.92 7.60 8.20
C ALA A 55 19.43 7.38 8.56
N GLN A 56 18.83 8.27 9.34
CA GLN A 56 17.42 8.22 9.69
C GLN A 56 16.52 8.24 8.43
N ALA A 57 16.85 9.12 7.50
CA ALA A 57 16.14 9.19 6.26
C ALA A 57 16.28 7.90 5.44
N TRP A 58 17.47 7.29 5.36
CA TRP A 58 17.62 6.00 4.70
C TRP A 58 16.91 4.85 5.42
N VAL A 59 16.77 4.90 6.74
CA VAL A 59 15.97 3.95 7.52
C VAL A 59 14.50 3.95 7.06
N VAL A 60 13.92 5.12 6.78
CA VAL A 60 12.53 5.25 6.34
C VAL A 60 12.43 5.07 4.81
N SER A 61 13.20 5.84 4.06
CA SER A 61 13.10 5.89 2.60
C SER A 61 13.65 4.64 1.92
N GLY A 62 14.70 4.05 2.46
CA GLY A 62 15.29 2.82 1.95
C GLY A 62 14.31 1.64 2.02
N TYR A 63 13.57 1.52 3.12
CA TYR A 63 12.49 0.55 3.24
C TYR A 63 11.41 0.77 2.18
N ALA A 64 10.90 2.01 2.06
CA ALA A 64 9.85 2.34 1.10
C ALA A 64 10.29 2.07 -0.36
N LEU A 65 11.55 2.37 -0.67
CA LEU A 65 12.15 2.18 -1.97
C LEU A 65 12.25 0.68 -2.33
N THR A 66 12.87 -0.13 -1.46
CA THR A 66 13.01 -1.57 -1.70
C THR A 66 11.68 -2.31 -1.67
N PHE A 67 10.74 -1.84 -0.85
CA PHE A 67 9.34 -2.30 -0.89
C PHE A 67 8.75 -2.10 -2.30
N GLY A 68 8.84 -0.89 -2.84
CA GLY A 68 8.31 -0.57 -4.17
C GLY A 68 8.95 -1.38 -5.29
N LEU A 69 10.29 -1.54 -5.25
CA LEU A 69 11.06 -2.30 -6.23
C LEU A 69 10.71 -3.79 -6.23
N ALA A 70 10.42 -4.37 -5.07
CA ALA A 70 10.13 -5.80 -4.95
C ALA A 70 8.71 -6.19 -5.41
N LEU A 71 7.74 -5.26 -5.44
CA LEU A 71 6.32 -5.56 -5.65
C LEU A 71 6.03 -6.36 -6.92
N VAL A 72 6.47 -5.89 -8.08
CA VAL A 72 6.16 -6.53 -9.38
C VAL A 72 6.96 -7.82 -9.56
N PRO A 73 8.29 -7.85 -9.34
CA PRO A 73 9.07 -9.08 -9.44
C PRO A 73 8.57 -10.18 -8.49
N ALA A 74 8.25 -9.80 -7.25
CA ALA A 74 7.74 -10.74 -6.26
C ALA A 74 6.33 -11.23 -6.61
N GLY A 75 5.46 -10.36 -7.12
CA GLY A 75 4.15 -10.75 -7.64
C GLY A 75 4.26 -11.81 -8.71
N ARG A 76 5.16 -11.61 -9.69
CA ARG A 76 5.47 -12.58 -10.75
C ARG A 76 6.05 -13.88 -10.21
N LEU A 77 6.99 -13.78 -9.26
CA LEU A 77 7.58 -14.95 -8.61
C LEU A 77 6.51 -15.81 -7.94
N GLY A 78 5.54 -15.19 -7.26
CA GLY A 78 4.42 -15.90 -6.64
C GLY A 78 3.50 -16.56 -7.65
N ASP A 79 3.23 -15.90 -8.79
CA ASP A 79 2.44 -16.48 -9.87
C ASP A 79 3.14 -17.70 -10.50
N MET A 80 4.50 -17.68 -10.60
CA MET A 80 5.32 -18.76 -11.18
C MET A 80 5.59 -19.92 -10.23
N ARG A 81 5.99 -19.64 -8.98
CA ARG A 81 6.45 -20.65 -8.03
C ARG A 81 5.43 -21.01 -6.94
N GLY A 82 4.31 -20.29 -6.90
CA GLY A 82 3.25 -20.48 -5.93
C GLY A 82 3.23 -19.38 -4.85
N ARG A 83 2.08 -18.72 -4.74
CA ARG A 83 1.88 -17.54 -3.87
C ARG A 83 2.08 -17.85 -2.39
N ARG A 84 1.65 -19.05 -1.95
CA ARG A 84 1.86 -19.48 -0.56
C ARG A 84 3.35 -19.52 -0.20
N GLN A 85 4.19 -20.06 -1.06
CA GLN A 85 5.64 -20.14 -0.79
C GLN A 85 6.27 -18.75 -0.78
N ALA A 86 5.98 -17.93 -1.80
CA ALA A 86 6.48 -16.56 -1.85
C ALA A 86 6.03 -15.72 -0.64
N PHE A 87 4.77 -15.86 -0.22
CA PHE A 87 4.24 -15.22 0.99
C PHE A 87 5.01 -15.64 2.25
N LEU A 88 5.18 -16.94 2.47
CA LEU A 88 5.85 -17.47 3.67
C LEU A 88 7.33 -17.09 3.70
N ILE A 89 8.03 -17.14 2.57
CA ILE A 89 9.43 -16.69 2.47
C ILE A 89 9.52 -15.19 2.78
N GLY A 90 8.67 -14.37 2.16
CA GLY A 90 8.63 -12.93 2.42
C GLY A 90 8.36 -12.61 3.89
N LEU A 91 7.39 -13.30 4.50
CA LEU A 91 7.05 -13.11 5.92
C LEU A 91 8.17 -13.55 6.85
N ALA A 92 8.84 -14.67 6.56
CA ALA A 92 9.99 -15.13 7.34
C ALA A 92 11.16 -14.15 7.26
N VAL A 93 11.52 -13.71 6.02
CA VAL A 93 12.59 -12.72 5.82
C VAL A 93 12.25 -11.39 6.48
N PHE A 94 11.00 -10.93 6.39
CA PHE A 94 10.53 -9.71 7.07
C PHE A 94 10.72 -9.81 8.59
N THR A 95 10.30 -10.93 9.18
CA THR A 95 10.37 -11.15 10.63
C THR A 95 11.82 -11.22 11.12
N VAL A 96 12.68 -11.95 10.39
CA VAL A 96 14.13 -12.03 10.70
C VAL A 96 14.81 -10.68 10.52
N ALA A 97 14.52 -9.96 9.43
CA ALA A 97 15.08 -8.64 9.20
C ALA A 97 14.62 -7.62 10.26
N SER A 98 13.36 -7.74 10.75
CA SER A 98 12.88 -6.92 11.87
C SER A 98 13.67 -7.20 13.15
N ALA A 99 13.93 -8.47 13.46
CA ALA A 99 14.81 -8.82 14.59
C ALA A 99 16.21 -8.24 14.41
N ALA A 100 16.79 -8.33 13.21
CA ALA A 100 18.10 -7.77 12.89
C ALA A 100 18.13 -6.23 13.02
N CYS A 101 17.05 -5.54 12.64
CA CYS A 101 16.91 -4.09 12.87
C CYS A 101 16.98 -3.76 14.36
N GLY A 102 16.22 -4.46 15.22
CA GLY A 102 16.25 -4.24 16.67
C GLY A 102 17.60 -4.56 17.32
N LEU A 103 18.39 -5.46 16.71
CA LEU A 103 19.73 -5.84 17.16
C LEU A 103 20.85 -5.02 16.51
N ALA A 104 20.53 -4.05 15.66
CA ALA A 104 21.54 -3.25 14.98
C ALA A 104 22.42 -2.49 15.96
N SER A 105 23.74 -2.54 15.73
CA SER A 105 24.77 -1.90 16.55
C SER A 105 25.39 -0.65 15.90
N SER A 106 24.97 -0.33 14.67
CA SER A 106 25.36 0.89 13.96
C SER A 106 24.25 1.35 13.00
N PRO A 107 24.20 2.66 12.69
CA PRO A 107 23.23 3.19 11.72
C PRO A 107 23.28 2.48 10.36
N ASP A 108 24.48 2.20 9.84
CA ASP A 108 24.65 1.54 8.53
C ASP A 108 24.05 0.13 8.51
N ARG A 109 24.25 -0.66 9.58
CA ARG A 109 23.64 -1.98 9.70
C ARG A 109 22.11 -1.88 9.75
N LEU A 110 21.60 -0.91 10.49
CA LEU A 110 20.16 -0.66 10.56
C LEU A 110 19.61 -0.35 9.16
N VAL A 111 20.26 0.53 8.40
CA VAL A 111 19.88 0.85 7.00
C VAL A 111 19.86 -0.42 6.14
N VAL A 112 20.92 -1.24 6.16
CA VAL A 112 20.98 -2.48 5.38
C VAL A 112 19.83 -3.43 5.75
N PHE A 113 19.56 -3.62 7.03
CA PHE A 113 18.47 -4.49 7.47
C PHE A 113 17.10 -3.91 7.08
N ARG A 114 16.93 -2.59 7.06
CA ARG A 114 15.73 -1.92 6.58
C ARG A 114 15.50 -2.13 5.08
N LEU A 115 16.55 -2.11 4.27
CA LEU A 115 16.46 -2.42 2.83
C LEU A 115 15.96 -3.87 2.61
N ILE A 116 16.50 -4.83 3.38
CA ILE A 116 16.09 -6.24 3.32
C ILE A 116 14.63 -6.38 3.80
N GLN A 117 14.27 -5.72 4.89
CA GLN A 117 12.92 -5.76 5.46
C GLN A 117 11.88 -5.17 4.49
N GLY A 118 12.22 -4.05 3.83
CA GLY A 118 11.38 -3.43 2.81
C GLY A 118 11.15 -4.35 1.61
N ALA A 119 12.21 -4.97 1.08
CA ALA A 119 12.10 -5.94 -0.02
C ALA A 119 11.22 -7.15 0.37
N ALA A 120 11.36 -7.64 1.60
CA ALA A 120 10.55 -8.74 2.14
C ALA A 120 9.07 -8.35 2.28
N ALA A 121 8.76 -7.16 2.76
CA ALA A 121 7.39 -6.63 2.81
C ALA A 121 6.79 -6.47 1.42
N GLY A 122 7.60 -5.98 0.45
CA GLY A 122 7.24 -5.91 -0.97
C GLY A 122 6.99 -7.29 -1.60
N MET A 123 7.56 -8.35 -1.03
CA MET A 123 7.26 -9.74 -1.44
C MET A 123 5.91 -10.20 -0.87
N VAL A 124 5.56 -9.86 0.35
CA VAL A 124 4.30 -10.28 1.02
C VAL A 124 3.07 -9.64 0.38
N ALA A 125 3.14 -8.35 0.07
CA ALA A 125 1.99 -7.54 -0.30
C ALA A 125 1.25 -8.02 -1.59
N PRO A 126 1.91 -8.30 -2.73
CA PRO A 126 1.23 -8.79 -3.93
C PRO A 126 0.70 -10.22 -3.75
N GLN A 127 1.34 -11.05 -2.89
CA GLN A 127 0.84 -12.38 -2.59
C GLN A 127 -0.48 -12.32 -1.82
N THR A 128 -0.63 -11.38 -0.89
CA THR A 128 -1.89 -11.15 -0.17
C THR A 128 -3.03 -10.88 -1.14
N SER A 129 -2.85 -9.94 -2.08
CA SER A 129 -3.85 -9.64 -3.11
C SER A 129 -4.14 -10.86 -4.00
N GLY A 130 -3.11 -11.59 -4.40
CA GLY A 130 -3.23 -12.80 -5.22
C GLY A 130 -3.93 -13.95 -4.49
N LEU A 131 -3.64 -14.18 -3.22
CA LEU A 131 -4.29 -15.20 -2.38
C LEU A 131 -5.77 -14.85 -2.16
N ILE A 132 -6.12 -13.58 -1.91
CA ILE A 132 -7.51 -13.14 -1.82
C ILE A 132 -8.26 -13.48 -3.11
N GLN A 133 -7.68 -13.20 -4.27
CA GLN A 133 -8.30 -13.51 -5.56
C GLN A 133 -8.44 -15.02 -5.82
N GLN A 134 -7.56 -15.85 -5.27
CA GLN A 134 -7.65 -17.31 -5.39
C GLN A 134 -8.69 -17.91 -4.43
N MET A 135 -8.79 -17.38 -3.21
CA MET A 135 -9.66 -17.93 -2.18
C MET A 135 -11.12 -17.46 -2.29
N PHE A 136 -11.35 -16.26 -2.81
CA PHE A 136 -12.65 -15.61 -2.79
C PHE A 136 -13.13 -15.18 -4.17
N GLN A 137 -14.44 -15.22 -4.37
CA GLN A 137 -15.10 -14.79 -5.61
C GLN A 137 -16.27 -13.84 -5.29
N GLY A 138 -16.73 -13.10 -6.30
CA GLY A 138 -17.92 -12.25 -6.20
C GLY A 138 -17.91 -11.31 -4.98
N SER A 139 -18.98 -11.34 -4.22
CA SER A 139 -19.18 -10.50 -3.03
C SER A 139 -18.21 -10.81 -1.87
N GLU A 140 -17.78 -12.07 -1.73
CA GLU A 140 -16.80 -12.44 -0.70
C GLU A 140 -15.42 -11.84 -0.97
N ARG A 141 -14.99 -11.77 -2.25
CA ARG A 141 -13.76 -11.10 -2.63
C ARG A 141 -13.80 -9.61 -2.25
N ALA A 142 -14.94 -8.96 -2.50
CA ALA A 142 -15.12 -7.56 -2.11
C ALA A 142 -15.05 -7.36 -0.60
N LYS A 143 -15.64 -8.28 0.19
CA LYS A 143 -15.53 -8.28 1.67
C LYS A 143 -14.08 -8.48 2.12
N ALA A 144 -13.34 -9.41 1.51
CA ALA A 144 -11.94 -9.69 1.86
C ALA A 144 -11.02 -8.49 1.57
N PHE A 145 -11.19 -7.81 0.43
CA PHE A 145 -10.49 -6.56 0.15
C PHE A 145 -10.96 -5.41 1.05
N GLY A 146 -12.23 -5.41 1.47
CA GLY A 146 -12.74 -4.48 2.48
C GLY A 146 -12.00 -4.61 3.81
N LEU A 147 -11.83 -5.85 4.29
CA LEU A 147 -11.06 -6.13 5.51
C LEU A 147 -9.58 -5.77 5.36
N LEU A 148 -8.98 -6.02 4.19
CA LEU A 148 -7.61 -5.58 3.91
C LEU A 148 -7.49 -4.05 3.97
N GLY A 149 -8.45 -3.33 3.40
CA GLY A 149 -8.51 -1.86 3.48
C GLY A 149 -8.67 -1.36 4.93
N SER A 150 -9.47 -2.04 5.75
CA SER A 150 -9.61 -1.72 7.18
C SER A 150 -8.29 -1.90 7.93
N VAL A 151 -7.55 -2.96 7.64
CA VAL A 151 -6.22 -3.21 8.23
C VAL A 151 -5.24 -2.11 7.86
N ILE A 152 -5.27 -1.59 6.63
CA ILE A 152 -4.43 -0.46 6.21
C ILE A 152 -4.71 0.77 7.10
N GLY A 153 -5.98 1.12 7.29
CA GLY A 153 -6.36 2.26 8.13
C GLY A 153 -5.94 2.09 9.59
N VAL A 154 -6.22 0.91 10.18
CA VAL A 154 -5.88 0.61 11.58
C VAL A 154 -4.38 0.60 11.79
N SER A 155 -3.60 -0.02 10.92
CA SER A 155 -2.13 -0.10 11.04
C SER A 155 -1.48 1.29 11.04
N THR A 156 -1.97 2.17 10.16
CA THR A 156 -1.46 3.53 10.05
C THR A 156 -1.71 4.36 11.31
N ALA A 157 -2.88 4.16 11.95
CA ALA A 157 -3.25 4.86 13.18
C ALA A 157 -2.55 4.30 14.43
N VAL A 158 -2.48 2.97 14.52
CA VAL A 158 -1.89 2.28 15.68
C VAL A 158 -0.38 2.52 15.76
N GLY A 159 0.30 2.69 14.61
CA GLY A 159 1.76 2.83 14.56
C GLY A 159 2.30 3.91 15.47
N PRO A 160 1.93 5.17 15.30
CA PRO A 160 2.44 6.26 16.15
C PRO A 160 2.09 6.08 17.63
N LEU A 161 0.89 5.58 17.95
CA LEU A 161 0.46 5.32 19.32
C LEU A 161 1.29 4.21 19.96
N ALA A 162 1.44 3.08 19.28
CA ALA A 162 2.23 1.96 19.78
C ALA A 162 3.70 2.35 19.93
N GLY A 163 4.26 3.09 18.96
CA GLY A 163 5.63 3.58 19.02
C GLY A 163 5.86 4.52 20.21
N GLY A 164 4.94 5.45 20.43
CA GLY A 164 5.00 6.36 21.58
C GLY A 164 4.97 5.61 22.91
N VAL A 165 4.01 4.69 23.09
CA VAL A 165 3.89 3.87 24.31
C VAL A 165 5.14 3.01 24.54
N ILE A 166 5.68 2.39 23.49
CA ILE A 166 6.88 1.54 23.61
C ILE A 166 8.09 2.38 24.05
N ILE A 167 8.29 3.54 23.44
CA ILE A 167 9.43 4.40 23.76
C ILE A 167 9.31 4.97 25.17
N ASP A 168 8.11 5.35 25.59
CA ASP A 168 7.85 5.84 26.94
C ASP A 168 8.08 4.75 28.00
N ALA A 169 7.65 3.53 27.74
CA ALA A 169 7.77 2.40 28.67
C ALA A 169 9.20 1.85 28.81
N VAL A 170 9.98 1.85 27.72
CA VAL A 170 11.33 1.24 27.69
C VAL A 170 12.43 2.28 27.91
N GLY A 171 12.16 3.54 27.60
CA GLY A 171 13.12 4.62 27.65
C GLY A 171 13.56 5.11 26.28
N THR A 172 14.02 6.35 26.26
CA THR A 172 14.29 7.09 25.02
C THR A 172 15.53 6.60 24.25
N ASP A 173 16.46 5.88 24.89
CA ASP A 173 17.71 5.46 24.25
C ASP A 173 17.58 4.10 23.56
N ASP A 174 16.91 3.12 24.17
CA ASP A 174 16.75 1.78 23.62
C ASP A 174 15.33 1.47 23.15
N GLY A 175 14.36 2.33 23.38
CA GLY A 175 12.95 2.15 22.98
C GLY A 175 12.75 1.91 21.49
N TRP A 176 13.60 2.49 20.63
CA TRP A 176 13.56 2.28 19.20
C TRP A 176 13.76 0.80 18.78
N ARG A 177 14.52 0.01 19.56
CA ARG A 177 14.74 -1.42 19.28
C ARG A 177 13.44 -2.21 19.38
N TRP A 178 12.63 -1.91 20.38
CA TRP A 178 11.37 -2.58 20.66
C TRP A 178 10.29 -2.28 19.62
N VAL A 179 10.42 -1.15 18.91
CA VAL A 179 9.59 -0.83 17.75
C VAL A 179 9.74 -1.88 16.65
N PHE A 180 10.91 -2.48 16.50
CA PHE A 180 11.13 -3.60 15.59
C PHE A 180 10.73 -4.95 16.19
N PHE A 181 11.02 -5.16 17.48
CA PHE A 181 10.70 -6.42 18.14
C PHE A 181 9.19 -6.68 18.26
N VAL A 182 8.35 -5.66 18.27
CA VAL A 182 6.88 -5.81 18.28
C VAL A 182 6.36 -6.61 17.07
N ASN A 183 7.08 -6.60 15.95
CA ASN A 183 6.72 -7.37 14.76
C ASN A 183 6.97 -8.88 14.92
N LEU A 184 7.88 -9.30 15.80
CA LEU A 184 8.31 -10.69 15.92
C LEU A 184 7.19 -11.65 16.36
N PRO A 185 6.49 -11.39 17.49
CA PRO A 185 5.43 -12.31 17.94
C PRO A 185 4.33 -12.46 16.90
N ILE A 186 3.92 -11.36 16.25
CA ILE A 186 2.89 -11.39 15.22
C ILE A 186 3.40 -12.10 13.96
N GLY A 187 4.64 -11.81 13.54
CA GLY A 187 5.27 -12.41 12.37
C GLY A 187 5.45 -13.92 12.51
N VAL A 188 5.95 -14.38 13.67
CA VAL A 188 6.12 -15.82 13.98
C VAL A 188 4.75 -16.50 14.04
N ALA A 189 3.77 -15.92 14.73
CA ALA A 189 2.42 -16.50 14.82
C ALA A 189 1.77 -16.60 13.43
N ALA A 190 1.87 -15.54 12.62
CA ALA A 190 1.35 -15.52 11.25
C ALA A 190 2.08 -16.52 10.34
N PHE A 191 3.40 -16.70 10.51
CA PHE A 191 4.18 -17.70 9.77
C PHE A 191 3.74 -19.13 10.10
N VAL A 192 3.67 -19.48 11.39
CA VAL A 192 3.24 -20.80 11.86
C VAL A 192 1.78 -21.09 11.43
N ALA A 193 0.89 -20.11 11.60
CA ALA A 193 -0.48 -20.23 11.13
C ALA A 193 -0.55 -20.37 9.60
N GLY A 194 0.28 -19.64 8.86
CA GLY A 194 0.39 -19.69 7.41
C GLY A 194 0.83 -21.06 6.89
N LEU A 195 1.76 -21.73 7.59
CA LEU A 195 2.17 -23.10 7.25
C LEU A 195 1.00 -24.10 7.31
N ARG A 196 0.02 -23.87 8.20
CA ARG A 196 -1.12 -24.77 8.44
C ARG A 196 -2.38 -24.37 7.67
N LEU A 197 -2.65 -23.07 7.54
CA LEU A 197 -3.93 -22.54 7.07
C LEU A 197 -3.90 -22.14 5.60
N LEU A 198 -2.77 -21.60 5.08
CA LEU A 198 -2.73 -21.15 3.69
C LEU A 198 -2.84 -22.35 2.73
N PRO A 199 -3.78 -22.26 1.76
CA PRO A 199 -4.02 -23.34 0.84
C PRO A 199 -2.81 -23.55 -0.10
N ARG A 200 -2.58 -24.81 -0.46
CA ARG A 200 -1.57 -25.22 -1.44
C ARG A 200 -2.19 -25.27 -2.83
N TYR A 201 -2.27 -24.12 -3.49
CA TYR A 201 -2.64 -24.12 -4.89
C TYR A 201 -1.40 -24.46 -5.76
N PRO A 202 -1.58 -25.23 -6.85
CA PRO A 202 -0.51 -25.42 -7.82
C PRO A 202 -0.10 -24.04 -8.39
N ALA A 203 1.17 -23.92 -8.78
CA ALA A 203 1.65 -22.74 -9.49
C ALA A 203 0.78 -22.51 -10.74
N THR A 204 0.39 -21.28 -10.97
CA THR A 204 -0.54 -20.94 -12.07
C THR A 204 0.16 -20.76 -13.41
N ALA A 205 1.49 -20.60 -13.37
CA ALA A 205 2.32 -20.51 -14.56
C ALA A 205 2.68 -21.90 -15.12
N ASP A 206 2.87 -21.97 -16.43
CA ASP A 206 3.38 -23.19 -17.07
C ASP A 206 4.81 -23.44 -16.57
N ARG A 207 5.20 -24.71 -16.34
CA ARG A 207 6.56 -25.11 -15.92
C ARG A 207 7.65 -24.68 -16.90
N ARG A 208 7.29 -24.31 -18.14
CA ARG A 208 8.18 -23.80 -19.17
C ARG A 208 8.43 -22.28 -19.08
N GLU A 209 7.66 -21.55 -18.28
CA GLU A 209 7.84 -20.11 -18.11
C GLU A 209 9.17 -19.82 -17.39
N ARG A 210 10.04 -19.06 -18.03
CA ARG A 210 11.32 -18.63 -17.45
C ARG A 210 11.16 -17.26 -16.82
N PHE A 211 11.87 -17.06 -15.72
CA PHE A 211 12.01 -15.74 -15.09
C PHE A 211 12.74 -14.80 -16.03
N ASP A 212 12.28 -13.57 -16.16
CA ASP A 212 12.90 -12.54 -17.00
C ASP A 212 13.79 -11.58 -16.19
N PRO A 213 15.10 -11.85 -16.05
CA PRO A 213 15.97 -11.02 -15.24
C PRO A 213 16.20 -9.63 -15.86
N LEU A 214 16.18 -9.51 -17.21
CA LEU A 214 16.34 -8.21 -17.86
C LEU A 214 15.11 -7.33 -17.69
N GLY A 215 13.91 -7.89 -17.80
CA GLY A 215 12.66 -7.18 -17.47
C GLY A 215 12.66 -6.69 -16.03
N VAL A 216 13.08 -7.53 -15.07
CA VAL A 216 13.21 -7.13 -13.65
C VAL A 216 14.21 -6.00 -13.47
N LEU A 217 15.38 -6.06 -14.14
CA LEU A 217 16.40 -5.02 -14.05
C LEU A 217 15.89 -3.69 -14.62
N LEU A 218 15.30 -3.71 -15.83
CA LEU A 218 14.77 -2.50 -16.48
C LEU A 218 13.65 -1.86 -15.66
N LEU A 219 12.70 -2.67 -15.18
CA LEU A 219 11.62 -2.19 -14.31
C LEU A 219 12.17 -1.65 -13.00
N GLY A 220 13.04 -2.42 -12.34
CA GLY A 220 13.64 -2.04 -11.06
C GLY A 220 14.43 -0.75 -11.14
N CYS A 221 15.37 -0.65 -12.11
CA CYS A 221 16.15 0.58 -12.32
C CYS A 221 15.26 1.76 -12.75
N GLY A 222 14.23 1.51 -13.57
CA GLY A 222 13.28 2.56 -13.97
C GLY A 222 12.48 3.10 -12.79
N VAL A 223 11.91 2.23 -11.96
CA VAL A 223 11.18 2.63 -10.74
C VAL A 223 12.13 3.28 -9.73
N LEU A 224 13.35 2.74 -9.56
CA LEU A 224 14.38 3.34 -8.70
C LEU A 224 14.70 4.77 -9.14
N ALA A 225 14.97 4.97 -10.42
CA ALA A 225 15.30 6.27 -10.98
C ALA A 225 14.13 7.29 -10.83
N LEU A 226 12.88 6.83 -10.90
CA LEU A 226 11.72 7.71 -10.62
C LEU A 226 11.54 7.99 -9.13
N MET A 227 11.71 6.99 -8.25
CA MET A 227 11.42 7.16 -6.83
C MET A 227 12.53 7.86 -6.06
N LEU A 228 13.81 7.59 -6.41
CA LEU A 228 14.94 8.09 -5.64
C LEU A 228 14.97 9.63 -5.50
N PRO A 229 14.84 10.42 -6.59
CA PRO A 229 14.84 11.88 -6.46
C PRO A 229 13.62 12.42 -5.71
N LEU A 230 12.48 11.71 -5.75
CA LEU A 230 11.25 12.08 -5.05
C LEU A 230 11.34 11.78 -3.55
N VAL A 231 11.89 10.63 -3.19
CA VAL A 231 12.01 10.16 -1.81
C VAL A 231 13.10 10.91 -1.05
N GLN A 232 14.19 11.28 -1.75
CA GLN A 232 15.33 12.00 -1.20
C GLN A 232 15.27 13.53 -1.46
N GLU A 233 14.10 14.05 -1.82
CA GLU A 233 13.93 15.44 -2.24
C GLU A 233 14.49 16.44 -1.24
N GLN A 234 14.26 16.25 0.04
CA GLN A 234 14.69 17.14 1.11
C GLN A 234 16.17 17.05 1.46
N GLN A 235 16.81 15.90 1.24
CA GLN A 235 18.20 15.65 1.63
C GLN A 235 19.19 15.84 0.49
N TRP A 236 18.77 15.53 -0.71
CA TRP A 236 19.56 15.75 -1.92
C TRP A 236 19.24 17.11 -2.52
N THR A 237 19.97 18.14 -2.13
CA THR A 237 19.72 19.53 -2.52
C THR A 237 20.10 19.86 -3.96
N GLY A 238 20.96 19.03 -4.62
CA GLY A 238 21.39 19.22 -6.01
C GLY A 238 20.26 19.10 -7.03
N ARG A 239 20.31 19.92 -8.09
CA ARG A 239 19.34 19.85 -9.19
C ARG A 239 19.56 18.64 -10.11
N GLU A 240 20.74 18.05 -10.10
CA GLU A 240 21.13 16.91 -10.90
C GLU A 240 20.27 15.66 -10.61
N LYS A 241 19.67 15.55 -9.40
CA LYS A 241 18.72 14.48 -9.05
C LYS A 241 17.56 14.39 -10.04
N TRP A 242 17.09 15.51 -10.56
CA TRP A 242 15.95 15.54 -11.48
C TRP A 242 16.25 14.93 -12.85
N ALA A 243 17.55 14.80 -13.21
CA ALA A 243 17.96 14.06 -14.39
C ALA A 243 17.61 12.55 -14.31
N LEU A 244 17.40 12.02 -13.11
CA LEU A 244 16.94 10.64 -12.93
C LEU A 244 15.50 10.43 -13.43
N LEU A 245 14.64 11.44 -13.46
CA LEU A 245 13.27 11.29 -13.96
C LEU A 245 13.22 10.92 -15.46
N PRO A 246 13.86 11.66 -16.37
CA PRO A 246 13.93 11.25 -17.77
C PRO A 246 14.66 9.91 -17.95
N VAL A 247 15.70 9.61 -17.16
CA VAL A 247 16.37 8.29 -17.18
C VAL A 247 15.39 7.20 -16.80
N GLY A 248 14.60 7.39 -15.74
CA GLY A 248 13.56 6.46 -15.32
C GLY A 248 12.50 6.25 -16.41
N ALA A 249 12.05 7.35 -17.06
CA ALA A 249 11.09 7.28 -18.16
C ALA A 249 11.65 6.48 -19.35
N VAL A 250 12.92 6.69 -19.72
CA VAL A 250 13.60 5.92 -20.79
C VAL A 250 13.70 4.44 -20.41
N LEU A 251 14.12 4.11 -19.19
CA LEU A 251 14.23 2.72 -18.73
C LEU A 251 12.87 2.02 -18.72
N LEU A 252 11.79 2.68 -18.29
CA LEU A 252 10.44 2.13 -18.36
C LEU A 252 9.92 2.02 -19.80
N GLY A 253 10.32 2.94 -20.70
CA GLY A 253 10.06 2.82 -22.13
C GLY A 253 10.77 1.60 -22.74
N LEU A 254 12.04 1.39 -22.39
CA LEU A 254 12.80 0.20 -22.80
C LEU A 254 12.20 -1.09 -22.23
N PHE A 255 11.77 -1.07 -20.95
CA PHE A 255 11.02 -2.15 -20.34
C PHE A 255 9.74 -2.47 -21.14
N TRP A 256 8.95 -1.46 -21.50
CA TRP A 256 7.74 -1.63 -22.30
C TRP A 256 8.01 -2.28 -23.66
N VAL A 257 9.05 -1.81 -24.37
CA VAL A 257 9.47 -2.39 -25.67
C VAL A 257 9.96 -3.84 -25.49
N TRP A 258 10.72 -4.10 -24.42
CA TRP A 258 11.20 -5.43 -24.07
C TRP A 258 10.06 -6.42 -23.82
N GLU A 259 9.10 -6.03 -22.98
CA GLU A 259 7.93 -6.86 -22.67
C GLU A 259 7.07 -7.16 -23.91
N ARG A 260 6.87 -6.18 -24.78
CA ARG A 260 6.21 -6.38 -26.08
C ARG A 260 6.96 -7.40 -26.95
N ARG A 261 8.29 -7.32 -26.97
CA ARG A 261 9.11 -8.27 -27.73
C ARG A 261 8.99 -9.67 -27.15
N GLN A 262 9.04 -9.83 -25.83
CA GLN A 262 8.88 -11.13 -25.18
C GLN A 262 7.50 -11.74 -25.49
N GLY A 263 6.43 -10.96 -25.42
CA GLY A 263 5.09 -11.40 -25.77
C GLY A 263 4.96 -11.85 -27.24
N ARG A 264 5.59 -11.12 -28.20
CA ARG A 264 5.62 -11.51 -29.63
C ARG A 264 6.40 -12.80 -29.88
N LEU A 265 7.42 -13.08 -29.07
CA LEU A 265 8.22 -14.30 -29.16
C LEU A 265 7.55 -15.50 -28.46
N GLY A 266 6.32 -15.35 -27.96
CA GLY A 266 5.61 -16.39 -27.21
C GLY A 266 6.25 -16.73 -25.87
N ARG A 267 7.15 -15.88 -25.37
CA ARG A 267 7.76 -16.01 -24.05
C ARG A 267 6.87 -15.36 -23.01
N ALA A 268 6.87 -15.89 -21.80
CA ALA A 268 6.07 -15.33 -20.72
C ALA A 268 6.71 -14.01 -20.21
N PRO A 269 6.07 -12.85 -20.43
CA PRO A 269 6.57 -11.57 -19.98
C PRO A 269 6.53 -11.46 -18.44
N LEU A 270 7.36 -10.57 -17.87
CA LEU A 270 7.28 -10.23 -16.44
C LEU A 270 5.92 -9.61 -16.12
N LEU A 271 5.46 -8.74 -17.00
CA LEU A 271 4.18 -8.05 -16.93
C LEU A 271 3.40 -8.21 -18.24
N ASP A 272 2.17 -8.70 -18.13
CA ASP A 272 1.28 -8.73 -19.29
C ASP A 272 0.78 -7.32 -19.62
N LEU A 273 1.30 -6.74 -20.69
CA LEU A 273 0.91 -5.41 -21.15
C LEU A 273 -0.56 -5.33 -21.58
N ASN A 274 -1.22 -6.47 -21.88
CA ASN A 274 -2.66 -6.50 -22.17
C ASN A 274 -3.51 -6.09 -20.96
N LEU A 275 -2.94 -6.10 -19.74
CA LEU A 275 -3.64 -5.54 -18.57
C LEU A 275 -3.96 -4.06 -18.75
N PHE A 276 -3.07 -3.31 -19.41
CA PHE A 276 -3.29 -1.88 -19.69
C PHE A 276 -4.27 -1.60 -20.82
N SER A 277 -4.62 -2.60 -21.63
CA SER A 277 -5.73 -2.47 -22.58
C SER A 277 -7.09 -2.59 -21.91
N MET A 278 -7.15 -3.17 -20.71
CA MET A 278 -8.36 -3.22 -19.90
C MET A 278 -8.60 -1.86 -19.25
N ARG A 279 -9.58 -1.10 -19.73
CA ARG A 279 -9.90 0.24 -19.22
C ARG A 279 -10.07 0.28 -17.70
N SER A 280 -10.76 -0.70 -17.12
CA SER A 280 -10.98 -0.80 -15.67
C SER A 280 -9.68 -0.94 -14.88
N PHE A 281 -8.66 -1.66 -15.43
CA PHE A 281 -7.36 -1.78 -14.80
C PHE A 281 -6.57 -0.48 -14.91
N THR A 282 -6.48 0.10 -16.10
CA THR A 282 -5.70 1.32 -16.34
C THR A 282 -6.26 2.51 -15.58
N LEU A 283 -7.57 2.77 -15.67
CA LEU A 283 -8.20 3.86 -14.93
C LEU A 283 -8.12 3.61 -13.41
N GLY A 284 -8.34 2.38 -12.95
CA GLY A 284 -8.22 2.05 -11.54
C GLY A 284 -6.80 2.22 -10.99
N ALA A 285 -5.76 1.92 -11.78
CA ALA A 285 -4.36 2.16 -11.42
C ALA A 285 -4.02 3.65 -11.37
N LEU A 286 -4.51 4.44 -12.34
CA LEU A 286 -4.35 5.89 -12.36
C LEU A 286 -5.11 6.58 -11.22
N ILE A 287 -6.32 6.11 -10.89
CA ILE A 287 -7.08 6.57 -9.71
C ILE A 287 -6.26 6.29 -8.44
N SER A 288 -5.70 5.09 -8.30
CA SER A 288 -4.85 4.75 -7.15
C SER A 288 -3.62 5.65 -7.08
N PHE A 289 -2.91 5.84 -8.18
CA PHE A 289 -1.74 6.72 -8.24
C PHE A 289 -2.08 8.14 -7.76
N SER A 290 -3.10 8.78 -8.38
CA SER A 290 -3.49 10.15 -8.06
C SER A 290 -4.03 10.28 -6.63
N TYR A 291 -4.83 9.31 -6.19
CA TYR A 291 -5.35 9.26 -4.83
C TYR A 291 -4.22 9.21 -3.80
N PHE A 292 -3.24 8.30 -3.95
CA PHE A 292 -2.14 8.18 -3.01
C PHE A 292 -1.17 9.36 -3.07
N ALA A 293 -1.06 10.04 -4.21
CA ALA A 293 -0.32 11.31 -4.32
C ALA A 293 -0.95 12.41 -3.44
N GLY A 294 -2.27 12.54 -3.43
CA GLY A 294 -2.95 13.50 -2.56
C GLY A 294 -3.05 13.05 -1.11
N PHE A 295 -3.37 11.77 -0.88
CA PHE A 295 -3.71 11.22 0.43
C PHE A 295 -2.52 11.16 1.40
N THR A 296 -1.38 10.59 0.96
CA THR A 296 -0.23 10.36 1.85
C THR A 296 0.36 11.67 2.35
N THR A 297 0.31 12.68 1.54
CA THR A 297 0.90 14.00 1.79
C THR A 297 0.17 14.79 2.88
N VAL A 298 -1.13 14.57 3.03
CA VAL A 298 -1.95 15.23 4.06
C VAL A 298 -1.38 14.95 5.45
N PHE A 299 -1.07 13.69 5.73
CA PHE A 299 -0.52 13.30 7.04
C PHE A 299 0.88 13.84 7.26
N PHE A 300 1.67 13.94 6.18
CA PHE A 300 3.02 14.48 6.24
C PHE A 300 3.01 15.98 6.60
N VAL A 301 2.30 16.81 5.82
CA VAL A 301 2.28 18.25 6.09
C VAL A 301 1.52 18.61 7.37
N LEU A 302 0.47 17.85 7.70
CA LEU A 302 -0.29 18.05 8.93
C LEU A 302 0.54 17.73 10.18
N ALA A 303 1.31 16.63 10.15
CA ALA A 303 2.19 16.28 11.25
C ALA A 303 3.29 17.34 11.47
N LEU A 304 3.90 17.84 10.39
CA LEU A 304 4.88 18.91 10.46
C LEU A 304 4.28 20.19 11.04
N PHE A 305 3.11 20.59 10.58
CA PHE A 305 2.42 21.79 11.05
C PHE A 305 2.07 21.67 12.54
N LEU A 306 1.42 20.57 12.95
CA LEU A 306 0.97 20.37 14.33
C LEU A 306 2.15 20.37 15.31
N GLN A 307 3.26 19.71 14.96
CA GLN A 307 4.39 19.58 15.88
C GLN A 307 5.31 20.80 15.86
N ASN A 308 5.61 21.38 14.68
CA ASN A 308 6.61 22.43 14.55
C ASN A 308 6.02 23.85 14.65
N ALA A 309 4.75 24.03 14.25
CA ALA A 309 4.14 25.36 14.22
C ALA A 309 3.04 25.54 15.30
N ALA A 310 2.23 24.51 15.54
CA ALA A 310 1.13 24.57 16.48
C ALA A 310 1.49 24.12 17.90
N GLY A 311 2.74 23.62 18.13
CA GLY A 311 3.24 23.23 19.45
C GLY A 311 2.61 21.96 20.03
N TYR A 312 1.96 21.14 19.21
CA TYR A 312 1.39 19.86 19.65
C TYR A 312 2.50 18.85 19.95
N SER A 313 2.33 18.06 20.99
CA SER A 313 3.18 16.89 21.20
C SER A 313 2.95 15.86 20.10
N ALA A 314 3.90 14.96 19.87
CA ALA A 314 3.75 13.88 18.89
C ALA A 314 2.50 13.01 19.17
N LEU A 315 2.19 12.77 20.47
CA LEU A 315 0.97 12.06 20.87
C LEU A 315 -0.28 12.84 20.51
N ALA A 316 -0.34 14.15 20.81
CA ALA A 316 -1.50 14.98 20.50
C ALA A 316 -1.73 15.08 18.98
N ALA A 317 -0.67 15.20 18.17
CA ALA A 317 -0.75 15.16 16.71
C ALA A 317 -1.28 13.81 16.21
N GLY A 318 -0.83 12.70 16.80
CA GLY A 318 -1.34 11.36 16.49
C GLY A 318 -2.82 11.18 16.84
N VAL A 319 -3.25 11.67 18.01
CA VAL A 319 -4.66 11.63 18.44
C VAL A 319 -5.55 12.45 17.50
N THR A 320 -5.06 13.60 16.99
CA THR A 320 -5.81 14.42 16.02
C THR A 320 -6.13 13.65 14.74
N VAL A 321 -5.28 12.72 14.31
CA VAL A 321 -5.48 11.91 13.09
C VAL A 321 -6.33 10.64 13.35
N LEU A 322 -6.49 10.22 14.60
CA LEU A 322 -7.19 8.99 14.97
C LEU A 322 -8.64 8.91 14.43
N PRO A 323 -9.47 9.99 14.46
CA PRO A 323 -10.82 9.96 13.89
C PRO A 323 -10.84 9.58 12.40
N PHE A 324 -9.87 10.07 11.63
CA PHE A 324 -9.70 9.68 10.21
C PHE A 324 -9.44 8.19 10.07
N ALA A 325 -8.50 7.64 10.83
CA ALA A 325 -8.09 6.25 10.70
C ALA A 325 -9.22 5.27 11.07
N VAL A 326 -9.94 5.54 12.17
CA VAL A 326 -11.11 4.76 12.58
C VAL A 326 -12.20 4.82 11.50
N ALA A 327 -12.52 6.02 11.03
CA ALA A 327 -13.51 6.22 9.99
C ALA A 327 -13.12 5.53 8.67
N SER A 328 -11.82 5.55 8.30
CA SER A 328 -11.30 4.86 7.12
C SER A 328 -11.45 3.34 7.22
N ALA A 329 -11.18 2.75 8.38
CA ALA A 329 -11.39 1.33 8.61
C ALA A 329 -12.88 0.93 8.46
N VAL A 330 -13.79 1.73 9.02
CA VAL A 330 -15.25 1.55 8.86
C VAL A 330 -15.65 1.74 7.39
N GLY A 331 -15.17 2.80 6.75
CA GLY A 331 -15.41 3.09 5.33
C GLY A 331 -14.96 1.96 4.40
N ALA A 332 -13.80 1.34 4.68
CA ALA A 332 -13.29 0.22 3.90
C ALA A 332 -14.18 -1.03 4.01
N ALA A 333 -14.67 -1.34 5.20
CA ALA A 333 -15.61 -2.44 5.42
C ALA A 333 -16.95 -2.20 4.71
N LEU A 334 -17.48 -0.98 4.80
CA LEU A 334 -18.71 -0.57 4.09
C LEU A 334 -18.51 -0.57 2.57
N GLY A 335 -17.41 -0.02 2.09
CA GLY A 335 -17.05 0.05 0.68
C GLY A 335 -16.98 -1.32 0.02
N GLY A 336 -16.41 -2.31 0.72
CA GLY A 336 -16.37 -3.70 0.27
C GLY A 336 -17.76 -4.33 0.07
N ARG A 337 -18.77 -3.88 0.84
CA ARG A 337 -20.18 -4.32 0.65
C ARG A 337 -20.89 -3.54 -0.45
N LEU A 338 -20.71 -2.23 -0.47
CA LEU A 338 -21.40 -1.33 -1.40
C LEU A 338 -20.94 -1.49 -2.84
N VAL A 339 -19.67 -1.84 -3.08
CA VAL A 339 -19.09 -1.96 -4.42
C VAL A 339 -19.78 -3.05 -5.27
N VAL A 340 -20.28 -4.09 -4.63
CA VAL A 340 -21.00 -5.19 -5.29
C VAL A 340 -22.28 -4.69 -5.99
N ARG A 341 -23.01 -3.75 -5.34
CA ARG A 341 -24.28 -3.22 -5.85
C ARG A 341 -24.10 -1.98 -6.75
N HIS A 342 -23.16 -1.11 -6.38
CA HIS A 342 -23.06 0.23 -6.98
C HIS A 342 -21.81 0.40 -7.86
N GLY A 343 -20.88 -0.58 -7.88
CA GLY A 343 -19.69 -0.55 -8.73
C GLY A 343 -18.85 0.70 -8.53
N ARG A 344 -18.44 1.35 -9.62
CA ARG A 344 -17.56 2.53 -9.63
C ARG A 344 -18.17 3.78 -8.95
N LYS A 345 -19.50 3.90 -8.86
CA LYS A 345 -20.16 5.00 -8.15
C LYS A 345 -19.70 5.13 -6.70
N VAL A 346 -19.37 3.99 -6.05
CA VAL A 346 -18.86 3.97 -4.68
C VAL A 346 -17.52 4.69 -4.58
N VAL A 347 -16.64 4.53 -5.56
CA VAL A 347 -15.34 5.20 -5.62
C VAL A 347 -15.51 6.72 -5.81
N VAL A 348 -16.44 7.13 -6.66
CA VAL A 348 -16.77 8.57 -6.86
C VAL A 348 -17.25 9.20 -5.56
N ILE A 349 -18.20 8.56 -4.87
CA ILE A 349 -18.71 9.03 -3.57
C ILE A 349 -17.57 9.11 -2.54
N GLY A 350 -16.71 8.10 -2.49
CA GLY A 350 -15.56 8.06 -1.61
C GLY A 350 -14.59 9.22 -1.85
N LEU A 351 -14.18 9.44 -3.11
CA LEU A 351 -13.29 10.54 -3.49
C LEU A 351 -13.89 11.91 -3.20
N SER A 352 -15.20 12.07 -3.42
CA SER A 352 -15.90 13.31 -3.05
C SER A 352 -15.88 13.52 -1.53
N GLY A 353 -16.04 12.45 -0.74
CA GLY A 353 -15.91 12.52 0.71
C GLY A 353 -14.51 12.91 1.17
N VAL A 354 -13.45 12.38 0.51
CA VAL A 354 -12.06 12.80 0.79
C VAL A 354 -11.85 14.27 0.49
N ALA A 355 -12.30 14.76 -0.69
CA ALA A 355 -12.18 16.16 -1.07
C ALA A 355 -12.90 17.08 -0.08
N LEU A 356 -14.15 16.74 0.31
CA LEU A 356 -14.91 17.48 1.30
C LEU A 356 -14.25 17.49 2.68
N GLY A 357 -13.67 16.35 3.11
CA GLY A 357 -12.91 16.27 4.35
C GLY A 357 -11.69 17.21 4.34
N LEU A 358 -10.92 17.24 3.25
CA LEU A 358 -9.76 18.13 3.11
C LEU A 358 -10.16 19.60 3.10
N LEU A 359 -11.20 19.96 2.34
CA LEU A 359 -11.75 21.32 2.35
C LEU A 359 -12.30 21.71 3.72
N GLY A 360 -12.89 20.76 4.44
CA GLY A 360 -13.33 20.96 5.83
C GLY A 360 -12.17 21.22 6.79
N ILE A 361 -11.03 20.55 6.63
CA ILE A 361 -9.81 20.81 7.41
C ILE A 361 -9.29 22.25 7.13
N ILE A 362 -9.30 22.67 5.86
CA ILE A 362 -8.93 24.04 5.48
C ILE A 362 -9.90 25.06 6.10
N ALA A 363 -11.20 24.79 6.10
CA ALA A 363 -12.19 25.65 6.74
C ALA A 363 -11.95 25.76 8.24
N VAL A 364 -11.67 24.64 8.95
CA VAL A 364 -11.32 24.65 10.36
C VAL A 364 -10.06 25.46 10.61
N LEU A 365 -9.03 25.33 9.76
CA LEU A 365 -7.78 26.08 9.90
C LEU A 365 -7.99 27.59 9.83
N ARG A 366 -8.97 28.05 9.03
CA ARG A 366 -9.30 29.47 8.85
C ARG A 366 -10.25 30.03 9.93
N LEU A 367 -11.14 29.20 10.46
CA LEU A 367 -12.27 29.66 11.29
C LEU A 367 -12.06 29.39 12.79
N VAL A 368 -11.16 28.47 13.15
CA VAL A 368 -11.00 28.03 14.54
C VAL A 368 -9.59 28.36 15.04
N PRO A 369 -9.45 28.88 16.26
CA PRO A 369 -8.14 29.08 16.89
C PRO A 369 -7.33 27.79 16.95
N ILE A 370 -6.01 27.91 16.78
CA ILE A 370 -5.10 26.76 16.65
C ILE A 370 -5.15 25.82 17.86
N GLU A 371 -5.43 26.37 19.04
CA GLU A 371 -5.53 25.63 20.32
C GLU A 371 -6.69 24.61 20.29
N HIS A 372 -7.73 24.87 19.50
CA HIS A 372 -8.92 24.05 19.38
C HIS A 372 -8.95 23.24 18.07
N PHE A 373 -7.93 23.39 17.22
CA PHE A 373 -7.88 22.77 15.90
C PHE A 373 -8.05 21.24 15.97
N GLY A 374 -7.38 20.56 16.93
CA GLY A 374 -7.41 19.11 17.03
C GLY A 374 -8.83 18.54 17.20
N TRP A 375 -9.67 19.21 18.00
CA TRP A 375 -11.07 18.80 18.20
C TRP A 375 -11.96 19.22 17.04
N ALA A 376 -11.81 20.42 16.55
CA ALA A 376 -12.60 20.92 15.43
C ALA A 376 -12.34 20.16 14.13
N ALA A 377 -11.09 19.68 13.91
CA ALA A 377 -10.72 18.88 12.77
C ALA A 377 -11.32 17.44 12.80
N ALA A 378 -11.85 16.97 13.94
CA ALA A 378 -12.36 15.61 14.05
C ALA A 378 -13.49 15.31 13.06
N VAL A 379 -14.44 16.23 12.87
CA VAL A 379 -15.57 16.04 11.94
C VAL A 379 -15.10 15.93 10.49
N PRO A 380 -14.33 16.88 9.92
CA PRO A 380 -13.81 16.73 8.57
C PRO A 380 -12.87 15.53 8.42
N MET A 381 -12.11 15.16 9.47
CA MET A 381 -11.30 13.95 9.49
C MET A 381 -12.17 12.68 9.37
N ILE A 382 -13.32 12.59 10.06
CA ILE A 382 -14.25 11.46 9.92
C ILE A 382 -14.79 11.40 8.48
N VAL A 383 -15.22 12.52 7.92
CA VAL A 383 -15.75 12.57 6.54
C VAL A 383 -14.69 12.12 5.53
N GLY A 384 -13.47 12.66 5.62
CA GLY A 384 -12.34 12.28 4.78
C GLY A 384 -11.94 10.83 4.96
N GLY A 385 -11.93 10.33 6.21
CA GLY A 385 -11.62 8.94 6.54
C GLY A 385 -12.63 7.95 5.95
N LEU A 386 -13.92 8.16 6.15
CA LEU A 386 -14.97 7.36 5.51
C LEU A 386 -14.81 7.35 3.99
N GLY A 387 -14.60 8.53 3.39
CA GLY A 387 -14.35 8.67 1.96
C GLY A 387 -13.14 7.86 1.49
N SER A 388 -12.03 7.91 2.25
CA SER A 388 -10.81 7.16 2.00
C SER A 388 -11.06 5.64 1.96
N GLY A 389 -11.67 5.10 3.00
CA GLY A 389 -11.98 3.67 3.09
C GLY A 389 -12.91 3.22 1.96
N ILE A 390 -13.95 4.01 1.68
CA ILE A 390 -14.89 3.77 0.57
C ILE A 390 -14.21 3.90 -0.81
N THR A 391 -13.05 4.56 -0.90
CA THR A 391 -12.27 4.68 -2.15
C THR A 391 -11.33 3.50 -2.36
N VAL A 392 -10.43 3.24 -1.41
CA VAL A 392 -9.27 2.34 -1.59
C VAL A 392 -9.71 0.90 -1.84
N SER A 393 -10.57 0.35 -0.98
CA SER A 393 -11.02 -1.03 -1.07
C SER A 393 -11.86 -1.30 -2.33
N PRO A 394 -12.91 -0.52 -2.65
CA PRO A 394 -13.66 -0.67 -3.89
C PRO A 394 -12.83 -0.48 -5.15
N ASN A 395 -11.94 0.51 -5.18
CA ASN A 395 -11.08 0.72 -6.34
C ASN A 395 -10.17 -0.49 -6.60
N THR A 396 -9.52 -1.03 -5.55
CA THR A 396 -8.68 -2.23 -5.67
C THR A 396 -9.51 -3.42 -6.18
N THR A 397 -10.71 -3.64 -5.62
CA THR A 397 -11.61 -4.71 -6.03
C THR A 397 -11.96 -4.61 -7.51
N LEU A 398 -12.44 -3.44 -7.97
CA LEU A 398 -12.86 -3.24 -9.36
C LEU A 398 -11.70 -3.31 -10.35
N THR A 399 -10.54 -2.78 -9.99
CA THR A 399 -9.32 -2.82 -10.81
C THR A 399 -8.87 -4.25 -11.06
N LEU A 400 -8.94 -5.11 -10.04
CA LEU A 400 -8.45 -6.49 -10.12
C LEU A 400 -9.53 -7.50 -10.51
N THR A 401 -10.81 -7.12 -10.61
CA THR A 401 -11.93 -8.05 -10.87
C THR A 401 -11.81 -8.76 -12.21
N ARG A 402 -11.41 -8.05 -13.27
CA ARG A 402 -11.27 -8.61 -14.65
C ARG A 402 -9.89 -9.22 -14.90
N VAL A 403 -8.96 -9.11 -13.97
CA VAL A 403 -7.61 -9.66 -14.09
C VAL A 403 -7.68 -11.19 -13.93
N PRO A 404 -7.12 -11.96 -14.88
CA PRO A 404 -7.04 -13.40 -14.75
C PRO A 404 -6.28 -13.80 -13.47
N VAL A 405 -6.80 -14.80 -12.74
CA VAL A 405 -6.19 -15.26 -11.48
C VAL A 405 -4.71 -15.64 -11.66
N LYS A 406 -4.35 -16.18 -12.83
CA LYS A 406 -2.96 -16.53 -13.18
C LYS A 406 -1.98 -15.33 -13.11
N ARG A 407 -2.46 -14.11 -13.25
CA ARG A 407 -1.66 -12.86 -13.32
C ARG A 407 -1.95 -11.91 -12.17
N ALA A 408 -2.71 -12.37 -11.18
CA ALA A 408 -3.20 -11.52 -10.09
C ALA A 408 -2.08 -10.98 -9.19
N GLY A 409 -0.99 -11.74 -9.01
CA GLY A 409 0.18 -11.29 -8.24
C GLY A 409 0.91 -10.13 -8.93
N ALA A 410 1.25 -10.28 -10.21
CA ALA A 410 1.90 -9.24 -11.00
C ALA A 410 1.01 -7.97 -11.10
N ALA A 411 -0.28 -8.14 -11.39
CA ALA A 411 -1.23 -7.02 -11.48
C ALA A 411 -1.38 -6.27 -10.14
N GLY A 412 -1.46 -7.01 -9.03
CA GLY A 412 -1.46 -6.43 -7.68
C GLY A 412 -0.16 -5.68 -7.39
N GLY A 413 0.98 -6.22 -7.83
CA GLY A 413 2.29 -5.57 -7.74
C GLY A 413 2.32 -4.24 -8.49
N VAL A 414 1.85 -4.19 -9.74
CA VAL A 414 1.75 -2.95 -10.54
C VAL A 414 0.89 -1.91 -9.87
N LEU A 415 -0.30 -2.30 -9.42
CA LEU A 415 -1.22 -1.40 -8.72
C LEU A 415 -0.56 -0.77 -7.49
N GLN A 416 0.10 -1.59 -6.66
CA GLN A 416 0.78 -1.13 -5.45
C GLN A 416 2.04 -0.31 -5.76
N THR A 417 2.81 -0.66 -6.81
CA THR A 417 3.94 0.17 -7.28
C THR A 417 3.44 1.56 -7.69
N GLY A 418 2.33 1.64 -8.44
CA GLY A 418 1.70 2.91 -8.80
C GLY A 418 1.30 3.73 -7.57
N GLN A 419 0.76 3.09 -6.52
CA GLN A 419 0.45 3.74 -5.23
C GLN A 419 1.70 4.32 -4.56
N ARG A 420 2.82 3.57 -4.55
CA ARG A 420 4.09 4.02 -3.94
C ARG A 420 4.73 5.18 -4.70
N VAL A 421 4.77 5.09 -6.03
CA VAL A 421 5.28 6.18 -6.88
C VAL A 421 4.38 7.42 -6.72
N GLY A 422 3.06 7.24 -6.68
CA GLY A 422 2.11 8.31 -6.39
C GLY A 422 2.38 8.99 -5.06
N SER A 423 2.51 8.20 -3.97
CA SER A 423 2.85 8.73 -2.64
C SER A 423 4.15 9.54 -2.65
N ALA A 424 5.21 9.01 -3.28
CA ALA A 424 6.49 9.71 -3.36
C ALA A 424 6.39 11.02 -4.17
N ALA A 425 5.72 10.98 -5.31
CA ALA A 425 5.50 12.16 -6.15
C ALA A 425 4.67 13.23 -5.41
N GLY A 426 3.62 12.79 -4.71
CA GLY A 426 2.80 13.68 -3.90
C GLY A 426 3.60 14.36 -2.80
N ILE A 427 4.37 13.60 -2.00
CA ILE A 427 5.20 14.14 -0.93
C ILE A 427 6.20 15.17 -1.49
N ALA A 428 6.85 14.89 -2.62
CA ALA A 428 7.77 15.81 -3.25
C ALA A 428 7.06 17.11 -3.69
N VAL A 429 5.90 17.01 -4.38
CA VAL A 429 5.18 18.20 -4.89
C VAL A 429 4.58 19.01 -3.74
N VAL A 430 3.82 18.37 -2.85
CA VAL A 430 3.15 19.07 -1.74
C VAL A 430 4.17 19.58 -0.72
N GLY A 431 5.22 18.79 -0.45
CA GLY A 431 6.33 19.21 0.41
C GLY A 431 7.05 20.45 -0.15
N SER A 432 7.37 20.44 -1.46
CA SER A 432 7.99 21.61 -2.11
C SER A 432 7.12 22.86 -1.99
N VAL A 433 5.80 22.75 -2.18
CA VAL A 433 4.87 23.89 -2.02
C VAL A 433 4.86 24.38 -0.57
N TYR A 434 4.76 23.47 0.40
CA TYR A 434 4.77 23.77 1.83
C TYR A 434 6.05 24.47 2.27
N PHE A 435 7.22 23.92 1.95
CA PHE A 435 8.51 24.47 2.35
C PHE A 435 8.89 25.73 1.59
N ALA A 436 8.52 25.86 0.30
CA ALA A 436 8.74 27.08 -0.46
C ALA A 436 7.99 28.27 0.19
N HIS A 437 6.75 28.07 0.64
CA HIS A 437 6.00 29.13 1.33
C HIS A 437 6.67 29.54 2.66
N LEU A 438 7.14 28.56 3.45
CA LEU A 438 7.86 28.83 4.69
C LEU A 438 9.21 29.56 4.45
N ALA A 439 9.94 29.17 3.38
CA ALA A 439 11.20 29.82 3.01
C ALA A 439 11.02 31.32 2.67
N HIS A 440 9.87 31.69 2.13
CA HIS A 440 9.49 33.07 1.89
C HIS A 440 8.92 33.78 3.13
N ARG A 441 9.10 33.20 4.33
CA ARG A 441 8.60 33.71 5.61
C ARG A 441 7.07 33.88 5.66
N GLY A 442 6.32 33.10 4.87
CA GLY A 442 4.89 33.04 4.96
C GLY A 442 4.41 32.34 6.25
N PRO A 443 3.17 32.60 6.69
CA PRO A 443 2.60 31.93 7.86
C PRO A 443 2.51 30.41 7.66
N ALA A 444 2.80 29.64 8.71
CA ALA A 444 2.72 28.17 8.64
C ALA A 444 1.30 27.65 8.36
N THR A 445 0.28 28.41 8.76
CA THR A 445 -1.13 28.13 8.44
C THR A 445 -1.42 28.21 6.95
N GLU A 446 -0.88 29.22 6.27
CA GLU A 446 -1.00 29.37 4.81
C GLU A 446 -0.18 28.28 4.08
N ALA A 447 1.00 27.92 4.60
CA ALA A 447 1.80 26.82 4.06
C ALA A 447 1.02 25.49 4.12
N LEU A 448 0.37 25.20 5.25
CA LEU A 448 -0.49 24.02 5.39
C LEU A 448 -1.67 24.08 4.42
N GLU A 449 -2.33 25.22 4.33
CA GLU A 449 -3.46 25.41 3.42
C GLU A 449 -3.08 25.14 1.97
N LEU A 450 -1.97 25.72 1.47
CA LEU A 450 -1.47 25.49 0.12
C LEU A 450 -1.12 24.01 -0.12
N GLY A 451 -0.52 23.35 0.87
CA GLY A 451 -0.26 21.91 0.83
C GLY A 451 -1.53 21.07 0.73
N LEU A 452 -2.55 21.40 1.53
CA LEU A 452 -3.86 20.72 1.48
C LEU A 452 -4.60 20.99 0.17
N LEU A 453 -4.57 22.21 -0.36
CA LEU A 453 -5.16 22.55 -1.66
C LEU A 453 -4.48 21.79 -2.80
N THR A 454 -3.16 21.65 -2.77
CA THR A 454 -2.42 20.83 -3.73
C THR A 454 -2.85 19.35 -3.64
N SER A 455 -3.04 18.84 -2.42
CA SER A 455 -3.58 17.49 -2.20
C SER A 455 -5.00 17.32 -2.73
N VAL A 456 -5.87 18.33 -2.54
CA VAL A 456 -7.22 18.37 -3.15
C VAL A 456 -7.12 18.29 -4.67
N GLY A 457 -6.16 18.98 -5.30
CA GLY A 457 -5.92 18.90 -6.75
C GLY A 457 -5.69 17.45 -7.22
N PHE A 458 -4.84 16.71 -6.55
CA PHE A 458 -4.64 15.27 -6.84
C PHE A 458 -5.90 14.44 -6.65
N ILE A 459 -6.68 14.68 -5.59
CA ILE A 459 -7.95 13.99 -5.35
C ILE A 459 -8.98 14.33 -6.43
N LEU A 460 -9.05 15.58 -6.92
CA LEU A 460 -9.93 15.95 -8.02
C LEU A 460 -9.54 15.29 -9.34
N VAL A 461 -8.23 15.11 -9.61
CA VAL A 461 -7.77 14.32 -10.77
C VAL A 461 -8.25 12.87 -10.63
N ALA A 462 -8.10 12.24 -9.45
CA ALA A 462 -8.60 10.91 -9.20
C ALA A 462 -10.12 10.81 -9.36
N LEU A 463 -10.86 11.85 -8.92
CA LEU A 463 -12.31 11.93 -9.06
C LEU A 463 -12.72 12.05 -10.54
N GLY A 464 -12.06 12.88 -11.32
CA GLY A 464 -12.29 12.99 -12.76
C GLY A 464 -12.08 11.66 -13.50
N LEU A 465 -11.00 10.93 -13.17
CA LEU A 465 -10.74 9.58 -13.70
C LEU A 465 -11.82 8.58 -13.28
N ALA A 466 -12.30 8.65 -12.03
CA ALA A 466 -13.37 7.77 -11.54
C ALA A 466 -14.71 8.06 -12.22
N VAL A 467 -15.03 9.34 -12.49
CA VAL A 467 -16.22 9.73 -13.25
C VAL A 467 -16.12 9.25 -14.70
N ALA A 468 -14.95 9.40 -15.33
CA ALA A 468 -14.71 8.89 -16.69
C ALA A 468 -14.93 7.35 -16.79
N ASP A 469 -14.69 6.62 -15.68
CA ASP A 469 -14.88 5.18 -15.62
C ASP A 469 -16.34 4.75 -15.31
N LEU A 470 -17.25 5.68 -15.02
CA LEU A 470 -18.68 5.37 -14.76
C LEU A 470 -19.40 4.83 -15.99
N GLY A 471 -18.95 5.16 -17.21
CA GLY A 471 -19.59 4.75 -18.46
C GLY A 471 -19.52 3.25 -18.73
N GLU A 472 -18.64 2.51 -18.06
CA GLU A 472 -18.53 1.07 -18.16
C GLU A 472 -19.33 0.40 -17.02
N ARG A 473 -20.44 -0.26 -17.36
CA ARG A 473 -21.21 -1.09 -16.41
C ARG A 473 -20.37 -2.30 -15.98
N ALA A 474 -19.36 -2.06 -15.14
CA ALA A 474 -18.63 -3.13 -14.46
C ALA A 474 -19.48 -3.63 -13.27
N LYS A 475 -20.53 -4.41 -13.57
CA LYS A 475 -21.10 -5.29 -12.55
C LYS A 475 -20.02 -6.31 -12.18
N VAL A 476 -19.75 -6.45 -10.90
CA VAL A 476 -18.98 -7.59 -10.38
C VAL A 476 -19.73 -8.84 -10.84
N PRO A 477 -19.13 -9.75 -11.63
CA PRO A 477 -19.84 -10.94 -12.08
C PRO A 477 -20.35 -11.69 -10.84
N GLU A 478 -21.64 -11.92 -10.76
CA GLU A 478 -22.20 -12.90 -9.83
C GLU A 478 -21.56 -14.25 -10.18
N ALA A 479 -21.17 -15.02 -9.14
CA ALA A 479 -20.70 -16.37 -9.37
C ALA A 479 -21.75 -17.11 -10.21
N PRO A 480 -21.34 -17.84 -11.27
CA PRO A 480 -22.29 -18.64 -12.02
C PRO A 480 -23.04 -19.52 -11.00
N GLU A 481 -24.36 -19.42 -11.01
CA GLU A 481 -25.21 -20.38 -10.29
C GLU A 481 -24.73 -21.78 -10.72
N VAL A 482 -24.34 -22.57 -9.73
CA VAL A 482 -24.02 -23.98 -9.96
C VAL A 482 -25.31 -24.59 -10.51
N SER A 483 -25.39 -24.72 -11.84
CA SER A 483 -26.46 -25.43 -12.48
C SER A 483 -26.54 -26.81 -11.83
N GLN A 484 -27.58 -27.01 -11.05
CA GLN A 484 -27.92 -28.34 -10.54
C GLN A 484 -28.16 -29.20 -11.77
N ALA A 485 -27.18 -30.05 -12.09
CA ALA A 485 -27.38 -31.06 -13.11
C ALA A 485 -28.64 -31.87 -12.73
N PRO A 486 -29.55 -32.11 -13.66
CA PRO A 486 -30.75 -32.87 -13.36
C PRO A 486 -30.34 -34.26 -12.83
N VAL A 487 -30.90 -34.60 -11.68
CA VAL A 487 -30.82 -35.96 -11.13
C VAL A 487 -31.50 -36.87 -12.12
N ILE A 488 -30.70 -37.59 -12.90
CA ILE A 488 -31.22 -38.68 -13.72
C ILE A 488 -31.62 -39.77 -12.72
N SER A 489 -32.94 -39.92 -12.49
CA SER A 489 -33.48 -41.06 -11.79
C SER A 489 -33.35 -42.26 -12.70
N GLU A 490 -32.42 -43.15 -12.41
CA GLU A 490 -32.44 -44.51 -12.97
C GLU A 490 -33.68 -45.23 -12.39
N ALA A 491 -34.60 -45.56 -13.32
CA ALA A 491 -35.69 -46.49 -13.06
C ALA A 491 -35.22 -47.90 -13.42
#